data_f83f2778dfe0361fce6b0c28808e5a66
#
_entry.id   f83f2778dfe0361fce6b0c28808e5a66
#
_cell.length_a   1.000
_cell.length_b   1.000
_cell.length_c   1.000
_cell.angle_alpha   90.00
_cell.angle_beta   90.00
_cell.angle_gamma   90.00
#
_symmetry.space_group_name_H-M   'P 1'
#
loop_
_entity.id
_entity.type
_entity.pdbx_description
1 polymer ?
#
loop_
_entity_poly.entity_id
_entity_poly.type
_entity_poly.pdbx_seq_one_letter_code
_entity_poly.pdbx_strand_id
1 'polypeptide(L)'
;YTIGEDPGGPQDGFKIVGYYPSWKPDRTNRIQYDILTHINYAFAIPTVDGGLLPLANPDLATSIINQAHANGVKVLLAVGGWEYNGQILENVFVQATNTDAKIQSLTNAIVNMVNQYGFDGVDMDWEHPRTGMPSQTQYEKLMLSLRNALKPQGKLLTAAVLSGVSPDGIIYWDSAAHTDAVLNAVDWINVMAYDGGDGERHSSYQFAVNCGLYWRDTRNMPREKVVLGVPFYGRPSWAWSPAVWAG
;
A
#
# COMPACT_ATOMS: atom_id res chain seq x y z
N TYR A 1 -26.13 2.29 -21.26
CA TYR A 1 -24.92 1.47 -21.07
C TYR A 1 -25.37 0.03 -20.90
N THR A 2 -25.16 -0.82 -21.89
CA THR A 2 -25.25 -2.27 -21.75
C THR A 2 -24.05 -2.72 -20.95
N ILE A 3 -24.26 -3.33 -19.81
CA ILE A 3 -23.23 -4.06 -19.07
C ILE A 3 -22.90 -5.24 -20.00
N GLY A 4 -21.72 -5.19 -20.64
CA GLY A 4 -21.20 -6.32 -21.39
C GLY A 4 -21.05 -7.51 -20.46
N GLU A 5 -21.14 -8.72 -21.01
CA GLU A 5 -20.90 -9.95 -20.27
C GLU A 5 -19.56 -9.86 -19.55
N ASP A 6 -19.53 -10.27 -18.28
CA ASP A 6 -18.33 -10.34 -17.45
C ASP A 6 -17.27 -11.17 -18.20
N PRO A 7 -16.08 -10.62 -18.53
CA PRO A 7 -15.07 -11.35 -19.28
C PRO A 7 -14.42 -12.51 -18.52
N GLY A 8 -14.94 -12.88 -17.32
CA GLY A 8 -14.47 -14.01 -16.55
C GLY A 8 -13.01 -13.89 -16.09
N GLY A 9 -12.81 -13.50 -14.85
CA GLY A 9 -11.50 -13.42 -14.17
C GLY A 9 -10.58 -12.29 -14.65
N PRO A 10 -9.50 -11.99 -13.91
CA PRO A 10 -8.56 -10.93 -14.28
C PRO A 10 -7.90 -11.24 -15.62
N GLN A 11 -8.02 -10.33 -16.57
CA GLN A 11 -7.28 -10.44 -17.84
C GLN A 11 -5.77 -10.40 -17.59
N ASP A 12 -4.98 -11.10 -18.42
CA ASP A 12 -3.52 -11.18 -18.29
C ASP A 12 -2.90 -9.79 -18.04
N GLY A 13 -2.25 -9.64 -16.87
CA GLY A 13 -1.59 -8.40 -16.45
C GLY A 13 -2.46 -7.42 -15.66
N PHE A 14 -3.79 -7.61 -15.54
CA PHE A 14 -4.63 -6.76 -14.69
C PHE A 14 -4.47 -7.16 -13.22
N LYS A 15 -4.34 -6.17 -12.33
CA LYS A 15 -4.16 -6.39 -10.90
C LYS A 15 -5.42 -6.00 -10.13
N ILE A 16 -5.93 -6.93 -9.32
CA ILE A 16 -6.99 -6.67 -8.35
C ILE A 16 -6.37 -6.95 -6.99
N VAL A 17 -6.10 -5.87 -6.25
CA VAL A 17 -5.38 -5.90 -4.97
C VAL A 17 -6.34 -5.60 -3.84
N GLY A 18 -6.48 -6.51 -2.87
CA GLY A 18 -7.27 -6.29 -1.68
C GLY A 18 -6.39 -6.07 -0.44
N TYR A 19 -6.70 -5.05 0.38
CA TYR A 19 -6.08 -4.92 1.70
C TYR A 19 -6.89 -5.70 2.73
N TYR A 20 -6.23 -6.64 3.41
CA TYR A 20 -6.87 -7.40 4.48
C TYR A 20 -6.43 -6.87 5.86
N PRO A 21 -7.36 -6.33 6.67
CA PRO A 21 -7.04 -5.81 8.00
C PRO A 21 -6.85 -6.96 9.00
N SER A 22 -5.63 -7.13 9.52
CA SER A 22 -5.29 -8.21 10.46
C SER A 22 -6.10 -8.19 11.75
N TRP A 23 -6.71 -7.05 12.10
CA TRP A 23 -7.59 -6.87 13.27
C TRP A 23 -9.05 -7.28 13.04
N LYS A 24 -9.35 -7.87 11.87
CA LYS A 24 -10.69 -8.39 11.50
C LYS A 24 -10.65 -9.89 11.19
N PRO A 25 -10.27 -10.74 12.16
CA PRO A 25 -10.10 -12.18 11.92
C PRO A 25 -11.41 -12.90 11.53
N ASP A 26 -12.56 -12.29 11.85
CA ASP A 26 -13.89 -12.79 11.52
C ASP A 26 -14.31 -12.58 10.05
N ARG A 27 -13.47 -11.93 9.24
CA ARG A 27 -13.77 -11.56 7.84
C ARG A 27 -13.08 -12.44 6.79
N THR A 28 -12.37 -13.48 7.19
CA THR A 28 -11.65 -14.36 6.25
C THR A 28 -12.55 -15.05 5.24
N ASN A 29 -13.77 -15.38 5.62
CA ASN A 29 -14.78 -15.99 4.75
C ASN A 29 -15.34 -15.03 3.68
N ARG A 30 -14.97 -13.76 3.71
CA ARG A 30 -15.36 -12.75 2.73
C ARG A 30 -14.29 -12.48 1.68
N ILE A 31 -13.13 -13.12 1.79
CA ILE A 31 -12.06 -12.96 0.79
C ILE A 31 -12.47 -13.68 -0.50
N GLN A 32 -12.55 -12.92 -1.58
CA GLN A 32 -12.93 -13.41 -2.91
C GLN A 32 -11.67 -13.82 -3.69
N TYR A 33 -11.12 -14.98 -3.37
CA TYR A 33 -9.88 -15.50 -4.00
C TYR A 33 -10.01 -15.74 -5.50
N ASP A 34 -11.21 -15.90 -6.02
CA ASP A 34 -11.53 -16.07 -7.44
C ASP A 34 -11.44 -14.75 -8.24
N ILE A 35 -11.49 -13.61 -7.55
CA ILE A 35 -11.42 -12.28 -8.15
C ILE A 35 -10.06 -11.63 -7.93
N LEU A 36 -9.49 -11.80 -6.72
CA LEU A 36 -8.24 -11.14 -6.34
C LEU A 36 -7.03 -11.76 -7.05
N THR A 37 -6.08 -10.90 -7.42
CA THR A 37 -4.75 -11.32 -7.87
C THR A 37 -3.73 -11.22 -6.73
N HIS A 38 -3.93 -10.26 -5.82
CA HIS A 38 -3.01 -9.97 -4.71
C HIS A 38 -3.81 -9.58 -3.45
N ILE A 39 -3.24 -9.91 -2.31
CA ILE A 39 -3.72 -9.46 -1.00
C ILE A 39 -2.57 -8.78 -0.29
N ASN A 40 -2.79 -7.56 0.22
CA ASN A 40 -1.88 -6.89 1.14
C ASN A 40 -2.35 -7.13 2.57
N TYR A 41 -1.59 -7.89 3.35
CA TYR A 41 -1.90 -8.17 4.75
C TYR A 41 -1.47 -6.98 5.62
N ALA A 42 -2.40 -6.24 6.13
CA ALA A 42 -2.20 -4.99 6.86
C ALA A 42 -2.28 -5.23 8.37
N PHE A 43 -1.31 -4.84 9.21
CA PHE A 43 -0.02 -4.24 8.88
C PHE A 43 1.11 -4.84 9.74
N ALA A 44 2.34 -4.82 9.23
CA ALA A 44 3.54 -4.92 10.05
C ALA A 44 3.94 -3.52 10.52
N ILE A 45 4.15 -3.36 11.82
CA ILE A 45 4.34 -2.05 12.44
C ILE A 45 5.83 -1.80 12.71
N PRO A 46 6.43 -0.73 12.15
CA PRO A 46 7.82 -0.38 12.42
C PRO A 46 8.00 0.15 13.86
N THR A 47 9.22 0.00 14.36
CA THR A 47 9.64 0.56 15.65
C THR A 47 10.75 1.60 15.45
N VAL A 48 10.84 2.59 16.34
CA VAL A 48 11.75 3.75 16.21
C VAL A 48 13.25 3.38 16.18
N ASP A 49 13.60 2.18 16.59
CA ASP A 49 14.97 1.64 16.57
C ASP A 49 15.34 0.92 15.25
N GLY A 50 14.42 0.87 14.29
CA GLY A 50 14.63 0.20 13.00
C GLY A 50 14.29 -1.29 13.02
N GLY A 51 13.34 -1.68 13.85
CA GLY A 51 12.76 -3.03 13.92
C GLY A 51 11.30 -3.06 13.50
N LEU A 52 10.64 -4.20 13.73
CA LEU A 52 9.19 -4.40 13.61
C LEU A 52 8.65 -4.94 14.93
N LEU A 53 7.41 -4.59 15.25
CA LEU A 53 6.64 -5.34 16.26
C LEU A 53 6.38 -6.77 15.75
N PRO A 54 6.14 -7.74 16.65
CA PRO A 54 5.66 -9.06 16.25
C PRO A 54 4.44 -8.95 15.36
N LEU A 55 4.36 -9.80 14.32
CA LEU A 55 3.22 -9.79 13.41
C LEU A 55 1.92 -10.05 14.17
N ALA A 56 0.94 -9.18 13.97
CA ALA A 56 -0.39 -9.38 14.54
C ALA A 56 -1.07 -10.58 13.89
N ASN A 57 -1.68 -11.45 14.73
CA ASN A 57 -2.43 -12.64 14.29
C ASN A 57 -1.64 -13.53 13.30
N PRO A 58 -0.46 -14.07 13.66
CA PRO A 58 0.42 -14.79 12.75
C PRO A 58 -0.22 -16.07 12.16
N ASP A 59 -1.07 -16.77 12.93
CA ASP A 59 -1.81 -17.94 12.45
C ASP A 59 -2.83 -17.57 11.38
N LEU A 60 -3.47 -16.41 11.55
CA LEU A 60 -4.37 -15.85 10.55
C LEU A 60 -3.63 -15.50 9.26
N ALA A 61 -2.46 -14.86 9.35
CA ALA A 61 -1.62 -14.56 8.20
C ALA A 61 -1.25 -15.84 7.45
N THR A 62 -0.78 -16.86 8.16
CA THR A 62 -0.43 -18.18 7.59
C THR A 62 -1.63 -18.83 6.90
N SER A 63 -2.81 -18.78 7.52
CA SER A 63 -4.04 -19.33 6.95
C SER A 63 -4.42 -18.63 5.64
N ILE A 64 -4.37 -17.27 5.62
CA ILE A 64 -4.68 -16.47 4.42
C ILE A 64 -3.67 -16.77 3.31
N ILE A 65 -2.38 -16.82 3.62
CA ILE A 65 -1.32 -17.10 2.65
C ILE A 65 -1.55 -18.47 2.01
N ASN A 66 -1.81 -19.51 2.81
CA ASN A 66 -2.03 -20.87 2.29
C ASN A 66 -3.27 -20.94 1.38
N GLN A 67 -4.37 -20.29 1.78
CA GLN A 67 -5.59 -20.26 0.98
C GLN A 67 -5.41 -19.44 -0.30
N ALA A 68 -4.73 -18.29 -0.22
CA ALA A 68 -4.42 -17.46 -1.37
C ALA A 68 -3.56 -18.22 -2.39
N HIS A 69 -2.46 -18.84 -1.94
CA HIS A 69 -1.59 -19.62 -2.81
C HIS A 69 -2.32 -20.80 -3.47
N ALA A 70 -3.22 -21.48 -2.75
CA ALA A 70 -4.06 -22.54 -3.32
C ALA A 70 -4.98 -22.06 -4.45
N ASN A 71 -5.27 -20.75 -4.50
CA ASN A 71 -6.09 -20.11 -5.54
C ASN A 71 -5.26 -19.25 -6.51
N GLY A 72 -3.93 -19.34 -6.50
CA GLY A 72 -3.06 -18.56 -7.38
C GLY A 72 -2.94 -17.08 -7.04
N VAL A 73 -3.41 -16.67 -5.85
CA VAL A 73 -3.36 -15.29 -5.35
C VAL A 73 -2.08 -15.09 -4.54
N LYS A 74 -1.37 -14.00 -4.77
CA LYS A 74 -0.17 -13.63 -4.00
C LYS A 74 -0.53 -12.81 -2.77
N VAL A 75 0.28 -12.94 -1.70
CA VAL A 75 0.07 -12.18 -0.47
C VAL A 75 1.32 -11.38 -0.12
N LEU A 76 1.19 -10.05 -0.04
CA LEU A 76 2.25 -9.15 0.36
C LEU A 76 2.06 -8.70 1.81
N LEU A 77 3.16 -8.47 2.51
CA LEU A 77 3.17 -7.87 3.82
C LEU A 77 3.07 -6.35 3.66
N ALA A 78 1.96 -5.73 4.06
CA ALA A 78 1.86 -4.28 4.13
C ALA A 78 2.58 -3.77 5.39
N VAL A 79 3.50 -2.82 5.21
CA VAL A 79 4.35 -2.27 6.28
C VAL A 79 4.01 -0.81 6.50
N GLY A 80 3.50 -0.46 7.67
CA GLY A 80 3.16 0.90 8.04
C GLY A 80 1.68 1.14 8.27
N GLY A 81 1.07 1.98 7.44
CA GLY A 81 -0.25 2.57 7.63
C GLY A 81 -0.17 3.94 8.30
N TRP A 82 -1.32 4.56 8.50
CA TRP A 82 -1.42 5.91 9.04
C TRP A 82 -1.05 5.99 10.54
N GLU A 83 -1.62 5.08 11.33
CA GLU A 83 -1.58 5.17 12.79
C GLU A 83 -1.56 3.77 13.44
N TYR A 84 -0.89 3.66 14.57
CA TYR A 84 -0.97 2.48 15.44
C TYR A 84 -1.04 2.90 16.92
N ASN A 85 -2.10 2.46 17.63
CA ASN A 85 -2.34 2.78 19.04
C ASN A 85 -2.25 4.28 19.37
N GLY A 86 -2.82 5.15 18.53
CA GLY A 86 -2.80 6.61 18.71
C GLY A 86 -1.49 7.28 18.33
N GLN A 87 -0.53 6.54 17.79
CA GLN A 87 0.75 7.07 17.33
C GLN A 87 0.77 7.15 15.80
N ILE A 88 0.98 8.35 15.25
CA ILE A 88 1.17 8.56 13.81
C ILE A 88 2.48 7.92 13.36
N LEU A 89 2.40 7.00 12.40
CA LEU A 89 3.54 6.18 11.97
C LEU A 89 4.55 6.93 11.10
N GLU A 90 4.18 8.06 10.48
CA GLU A 90 5.15 8.95 9.81
C GLU A 90 6.35 9.26 10.71
N ASN A 91 6.08 9.65 11.98
CA ASN A 91 7.12 9.97 12.95
C ASN A 91 7.96 8.75 13.35
N VAL A 92 7.36 7.58 13.41
CA VAL A 92 8.05 6.31 13.68
C VAL A 92 9.01 5.98 12.54
N PHE A 93 8.56 6.06 11.30
CA PHE A 93 9.40 5.82 10.13
C PHE A 93 10.59 6.77 10.07
N VAL A 94 10.37 8.08 10.28
CA VAL A 94 11.46 9.08 10.29
C VAL A 94 12.54 8.70 11.31
N GLN A 95 12.16 8.19 12.49
CA GLN A 95 13.11 7.76 13.52
C GLN A 95 13.73 6.40 13.20
N ALA A 96 12.96 5.49 12.65
CA ALA A 96 13.39 4.14 12.24
C ALA A 96 14.38 4.13 11.06
N THR A 97 14.51 5.26 10.35
CA THR A 97 15.32 5.38 9.14
C THR A 97 16.31 6.54 9.18
N ASN A 98 16.53 7.14 10.34
CA ASN A 98 17.37 8.34 10.49
C ASN A 98 18.89 8.07 10.37
N THR A 99 19.29 6.80 10.26
CA THR A 99 20.65 6.38 9.96
C THR A 99 20.65 5.20 8.98
N ASP A 100 21.72 5.05 8.20
CA ASP A 100 21.86 3.92 7.28
C ASP A 100 21.83 2.57 8.02
N ALA A 101 22.36 2.51 9.25
CA ALA A 101 22.32 1.32 10.07
C ALA A 101 20.87 0.92 10.45
N LYS A 102 20.03 1.88 10.79
CA LYS A 102 18.60 1.64 11.08
C LYS A 102 17.82 1.26 9.81
N ILE A 103 18.09 1.89 8.66
CA ILE A 103 17.51 1.49 7.39
C ILE A 103 17.83 0.03 7.08
N GLN A 104 19.09 -0.37 7.25
CA GLN A 104 19.49 -1.76 7.05
C GLN A 104 18.82 -2.70 8.07
N SER A 105 18.72 -2.29 9.33
CA SER A 105 18.03 -3.05 10.37
C SER A 105 16.56 -3.27 10.04
N LEU A 106 15.85 -2.21 9.65
CA LEU A 106 14.44 -2.28 9.26
C LEU A 106 14.24 -3.13 8.00
N THR A 107 15.11 -2.96 7.01
CA THR A 107 15.11 -3.82 5.80
C THR A 107 15.23 -5.29 6.17
N ASN A 108 16.18 -5.63 7.04
CA ASN A 108 16.40 -7.02 7.48
C ASN A 108 15.19 -7.54 8.27
N ALA A 109 14.61 -6.74 9.16
CA ALA A 109 13.42 -7.11 9.93
C ALA A 109 12.23 -7.42 9.01
N ILE A 110 11.98 -6.57 8.01
CA ILE A 110 10.91 -6.75 7.02
C ILE A 110 11.16 -8.04 6.20
N VAL A 111 12.35 -8.20 5.64
CA VAL A 111 12.68 -9.36 4.80
C VAL A 111 12.61 -10.67 5.60
N ASN A 112 13.07 -10.66 6.86
CA ASN A 112 12.97 -11.82 7.75
C ASN A 112 11.51 -12.18 8.01
N MET A 113 10.64 -11.21 8.28
CA MET A 113 9.21 -11.45 8.49
C MET A 113 8.54 -12.00 7.22
N VAL A 114 8.85 -11.43 6.05
CA VAL A 114 8.38 -11.92 4.74
C VAL A 114 8.76 -13.39 4.54
N ASN A 115 10.00 -13.75 4.83
CA ASN A 115 10.50 -15.13 4.66
C ASN A 115 9.94 -16.09 5.71
N GLN A 116 9.82 -15.65 6.95
CA GLN A 116 9.32 -16.44 8.06
C GLN A 116 7.88 -16.92 7.82
N TYR A 117 7.02 -16.05 7.28
CA TYR A 117 5.59 -16.35 7.08
C TYR A 117 5.27 -16.77 5.64
N GLY A 118 6.20 -16.65 4.71
CA GLY A 118 5.99 -17.05 3.32
C GLY A 118 5.24 -16.01 2.47
N PHE A 119 5.32 -14.71 2.82
CA PHE A 119 4.78 -13.65 1.98
C PHE A 119 5.50 -13.57 0.63
N ASP A 120 4.78 -13.15 -0.41
CA ASP A 120 5.30 -13.01 -1.78
C ASP A 120 6.03 -11.69 -2.01
N GLY A 121 6.01 -10.80 -1.05
CA GLY A 121 6.66 -9.49 -1.17
C GLY A 121 6.23 -8.53 -0.07
N VAL A 122 6.49 -7.25 -0.32
CA VAL A 122 6.23 -6.13 0.58
C VAL A 122 5.40 -5.07 -0.15
N ASP A 123 4.40 -4.55 0.54
CA ASP A 123 3.74 -3.29 0.19
C ASP A 123 4.13 -2.23 1.22
N MET A 124 4.81 -1.16 0.79
CA MET A 124 5.24 -0.11 1.70
C MET A 124 4.15 0.95 1.83
N ASP A 125 3.65 1.12 3.05
CA ASP A 125 2.59 2.06 3.38
C ASP A 125 3.09 3.11 4.39
N TRP A 126 4.09 3.89 3.97
CA TRP A 126 4.60 5.03 4.74
C TRP A 126 3.79 6.28 4.41
N GLU A 127 2.94 6.72 5.32
CA GLU A 127 2.04 7.85 5.17
C GLU A 127 2.50 9.07 6.00
N HIS A 128 3.24 10.06 5.45
CA HIS A 128 3.76 10.08 4.07
C HIS A 128 5.20 10.61 4.12
N PRO A 129 6.10 10.19 3.23
CA PRO A 129 7.37 10.87 3.06
C PRO A 129 7.12 12.29 2.54
N ARG A 130 7.93 13.28 2.96
CA ARG A 130 7.74 14.70 2.66
C ARG A 130 8.79 15.21 1.70
N THR A 131 8.36 15.84 0.59
CA THR A 131 9.23 16.40 -0.43
C THR A 131 10.12 17.50 0.13
N GLY A 132 11.43 17.39 -0.09
CA GLY A 132 12.43 18.33 0.41
C GLY A 132 12.78 18.16 1.89
N MET A 133 12.15 17.20 2.59
CA MET A 133 12.47 16.87 3.97
C MET A 133 13.37 15.62 4.05
N PRO A 134 14.05 15.37 5.18
CA PRO A 134 14.86 14.16 5.36
C PRO A 134 14.13 12.86 5.06
N SER A 135 12.82 12.78 5.33
CA SER A 135 11.98 11.62 5.09
C SER A 135 11.94 11.20 3.60
N GLN A 136 12.08 12.13 2.66
CA GLN A 136 12.18 11.81 1.23
C GLN A 136 13.40 10.91 0.95
N THR A 137 14.58 11.34 1.41
CA THR A 137 15.83 10.57 1.21
C THR A 137 15.84 9.28 2.01
N GLN A 138 15.28 9.30 3.22
CA GLN A 138 15.15 8.12 4.07
C GLN A 138 14.25 7.06 3.42
N TYR A 139 13.11 7.49 2.89
CA TYR A 139 12.17 6.64 2.16
C TYR A 139 12.82 6.02 0.92
N GLU A 140 13.49 6.83 0.10
CA GLU A 140 14.20 6.35 -1.09
C GLU A 140 15.23 5.28 -0.72
N LYS A 141 16.08 5.55 0.27
CA LYS A 141 17.08 4.59 0.74
C LYS A 141 16.47 3.29 1.23
N LEU A 142 15.37 3.36 2.00
CA LEU A 142 14.66 2.18 2.48
C LEU A 142 14.09 1.36 1.31
N MET A 143 13.42 2.01 0.36
CA MET A 143 12.82 1.34 -0.80
C MET A 143 13.88 0.68 -1.69
N LEU A 144 15.01 1.33 -1.92
CA LEU A 144 16.11 0.75 -2.68
C LEU A 144 16.78 -0.42 -1.95
N SER A 145 16.93 -0.31 -0.62
CA SER A 145 17.44 -1.41 0.22
C SER A 145 16.51 -2.62 0.18
N LEU A 146 15.20 -2.41 0.30
CA LEU A 146 14.19 -3.48 0.17
C LEU A 146 14.22 -4.11 -1.21
N ARG A 147 14.27 -3.30 -2.28
CA ARG A 147 14.35 -3.84 -3.65
C ARG A 147 15.56 -4.74 -3.86
N ASN A 148 16.73 -4.30 -3.38
CA ASN A 148 17.96 -5.07 -3.48
C ASN A 148 17.89 -6.40 -2.72
N ALA A 149 17.19 -6.44 -1.60
CA ALA A 149 17.02 -7.67 -0.80
C ALA A 149 15.93 -8.61 -1.35
N LEU A 150 14.84 -8.08 -1.90
CA LEU A 150 13.67 -8.83 -2.34
C LEU A 150 13.82 -9.39 -3.76
N LYS A 151 14.39 -8.59 -4.68
CA LYS A 151 14.51 -8.97 -6.11
C LYS A 151 15.24 -10.28 -6.37
N PRO A 152 16.39 -10.57 -5.72
CA PRO A 152 17.07 -11.86 -5.91
C PRO A 152 16.26 -13.07 -5.46
N GLN A 153 15.27 -12.86 -4.61
CA GLN A 153 14.36 -13.89 -4.09
C GLN A 153 13.07 -14.03 -4.93
N GLY A 154 12.95 -13.26 -6.03
CA GLY A 154 11.73 -13.23 -6.85
C GLY A 154 10.52 -12.61 -6.15
N LYS A 155 10.74 -11.83 -5.07
CA LYS A 155 9.68 -11.22 -4.27
C LYS A 155 9.34 -9.82 -4.77
N LEU A 156 8.07 -9.47 -4.63
CA LEU A 156 7.49 -8.20 -5.06
C LEU A 156 7.80 -7.06 -4.07
N LEU A 157 7.89 -5.85 -4.61
CA LEU A 157 7.92 -4.61 -3.84
C LEU A 157 6.91 -3.64 -4.44
N THR A 158 5.93 -3.23 -3.66
CA THR A 158 4.91 -2.24 -4.03
C THR A 158 4.88 -1.10 -3.02
N ALA A 159 4.13 -0.06 -3.32
CA ALA A 159 3.95 1.04 -2.38
C ALA A 159 2.54 1.62 -2.49
N ALA A 160 1.91 1.88 -1.34
CA ALA A 160 0.77 2.78 -1.25
C ALA A 160 1.29 4.23 -1.38
N VAL A 161 0.63 5.01 -2.22
CA VAL A 161 1.06 6.39 -2.53
C VAL A 161 -0.11 7.34 -2.46
N LEU A 162 0.18 8.63 -2.19
CA LEU A 162 -0.79 9.71 -2.26
C LEU A 162 -1.55 9.70 -3.59
N SER A 163 -2.74 10.25 -3.58
CA SER A 163 -3.56 10.46 -4.78
C SER A 163 -2.83 11.21 -5.92
N GLY A 164 -1.80 11.99 -5.57
CA GLY A 164 -1.06 12.82 -6.52
C GLY A 164 -1.65 14.21 -6.70
N VAL A 165 -2.97 14.30 -6.71
CA VAL A 165 -3.74 15.54 -6.85
C VAL A 165 -4.91 15.56 -5.87
N SER A 166 -5.43 16.77 -5.59
CA SER A 166 -6.70 16.95 -4.91
C SER A 166 -7.89 16.69 -5.85
N PRO A 167 -9.13 16.57 -5.33
CA PRO A 167 -10.34 16.51 -6.16
C PRO A 167 -10.49 17.69 -7.14
N ASP A 168 -9.92 18.86 -6.82
CA ASP A 168 -9.90 20.04 -7.70
C ASP A 168 -8.73 20.02 -8.71
N GLY A 169 -7.94 18.94 -8.75
CA GLY A 169 -6.82 18.78 -9.68
C GLY A 169 -5.53 19.48 -9.27
N ILE A 170 -5.44 19.99 -8.03
CA ILE A 170 -4.23 20.65 -7.51
C ILE A 170 -3.22 19.55 -7.11
N ILE A 171 -2.00 19.64 -7.64
CA ILE A 171 -0.93 18.67 -7.34
C ILE A 171 -0.53 18.77 -5.86
N TYR A 172 -0.51 17.65 -5.17
CA TYR A 172 0.06 17.55 -3.84
C TYR A 172 1.59 17.50 -3.91
N TRP A 173 2.22 18.50 -3.28
CA TRP A 173 3.68 18.65 -3.27
C TRP A 173 4.39 17.36 -2.80
N ASP A 174 3.91 16.75 -1.75
CA ASP A 174 4.51 15.56 -1.15
C ASP A 174 4.42 14.29 -2.03
N SER A 175 3.63 14.31 -3.10
CA SER A 175 3.63 13.22 -4.09
C SER A 175 4.98 13.08 -4.80
N ALA A 176 5.78 14.14 -4.88
CA ALA A 176 7.13 14.12 -5.43
C ALA A 176 8.17 13.45 -4.51
N ALA A 177 7.83 13.18 -3.24
CA ALA A 177 8.69 12.42 -2.34
C ALA A 177 8.89 10.97 -2.77
N HIS A 178 7.95 10.42 -3.56
CA HIS A 178 8.15 9.18 -4.29
C HIS A 178 9.01 9.47 -5.53
N THR A 179 10.34 9.46 -5.35
CA THR A 179 11.30 9.82 -6.40
C THR A 179 11.26 8.85 -7.58
N ASP A 180 11.82 9.24 -8.73
CA ASP A 180 11.90 8.36 -9.89
C ASP A 180 12.67 7.08 -9.59
N ALA A 181 13.69 7.14 -8.70
CA ALA A 181 14.40 5.96 -8.23
C ALA A 181 13.47 4.96 -7.51
N VAL A 182 12.58 5.45 -6.65
CA VAL A 182 11.55 4.64 -5.98
C VAL A 182 10.55 4.08 -6.99
N LEU A 183 10.02 4.92 -7.90
CA LEU A 183 9.03 4.51 -8.90
C LEU A 183 9.58 3.45 -9.86
N ASN A 184 10.89 3.51 -10.17
CA ASN A 184 11.58 2.48 -10.94
C ASN A 184 11.82 1.19 -10.15
N ALA A 185 11.99 1.29 -8.83
CA ALA A 185 12.26 0.15 -7.95
C ALA A 185 11.03 -0.71 -7.67
N VAL A 186 9.83 -0.13 -7.67
CA VAL A 186 8.59 -0.87 -7.36
C VAL A 186 8.05 -1.64 -8.57
N ASP A 187 7.36 -2.74 -8.29
CA ASP A 187 6.64 -3.52 -9.31
C ASP A 187 5.36 -2.78 -9.75
N TRP A 188 4.67 -2.11 -8.82
CA TRP A 188 3.58 -1.15 -9.07
C TRP A 188 3.35 -0.27 -7.84
N ILE A 189 2.52 0.76 -8.01
CA ILE A 189 2.01 1.61 -6.93
C ILE A 189 0.51 1.40 -6.75
N ASN A 190 0.06 1.43 -5.49
CA ASN A 190 -1.35 1.46 -5.08
C ASN A 190 -1.72 2.90 -4.77
N VAL A 191 -2.45 3.55 -5.68
CA VAL A 191 -2.78 4.98 -5.56
C VAL A 191 -3.99 5.15 -4.66
N MET A 192 -3.85 5.86 -3.55
CA MET A 192 -4.95 6.18 -2.64
C MET A 192 -5.85 7.29 -3.23
N ALA A 193 -6.68 6.93 -4.21
CA ALA A 193 -7.59 7.84 -4.90
C ALA A 193 -8.89 8.07 -4.09
N TYR A 194 -8.72 8.31 -2.79
CA TYR A 194 -9.79 8.51 -1.81
C TYR A 194 -9.33 9.46 -0.70
N ASP A 195 -10.23 9.75 0.25
CA ASP A 195 -10.02 10.74 1.31
C ASP A 195 -9.73 12.17 0.78
N GLY A 196 -10.21 12.48 -0.44
CA GLY A 196 -10.07 13.80 -1.03
C GLY A 196 -10.89 14.90 -0.35
N GLY A 197 -11.80 14.54 0.54
CA GLY A 197 -12.69 15.41 1.29
C GLY A 197 -13.95 14.70 1.74
N ASP A 198 -14.96 15.44 2.15
CA ASP A 198 -16.24 14.89 2.61
C ASP A 198 -17.22 14.63 1.45
N GLY A 199 -18.16 13.72 1.65
CA GLY A 199 -19.23 13.40 0.70
C GLY A 199 -18.68 13.01 -0.68
N GLU A 200 -19.20 13.63 -1.73
CA GLU A 200 -18.81 13.34 -3.12
C GLU A 200 -17.34 13.60 -3.44
N ARG A 201 -16.67 14.46 -2.66
CA ARG A 201 -15.24 14.75 -2.82
C ARG A 201 -14.35 13.62 -2.31
N HIS A 202 -14.88 12.71 -1.51
CA HIS A 202 -14.14 11.61 -0.91
C HIS A 202 -13.44 10.73 -1.97
N SER A 203 -14.20 10.22 -2.95
CA SER A 203 -13.66 9.37 -4.03
C SER A 203 -14.58 9.43 -5.27
N SER A 204 -14.66 10.61 -5.90
CA SER A 204 -15.44 10.74 -7.13
C SER A 204 -14.71 10.10 -8.32
N TYR A 205 -15.47 9.74 -9.37
CA TYR A 205 -14.92 9.24 -10.62
C TYR A 205 -13.87 10.19 -11.22
N GLN A 206 -14.17 11.51 -11.26
CA GLN A 206 -13.24 12.49 -11.82
C GLN A 206 -11.95 12.60 -10.99
N PHE A 207 -12.06 12.50 -9.67
CA PHE A 207 -10.89 12.46 -8.80
C PHE A 207 -10.01 11.24 -9.09
N ALA A 208 -10.60 10.05 -9.18
CA ALA A 208 -9.86 8.84 -9.52
C ALA A 208 -9.17 8.92 -10.88
N VAL A 209 -9.86 9.50 -11.90
CA VAL A 209 -9.25 9.77 -13.22
C VAL A 209 -8.06 10.70 -13.10
N ASN A 210 -8.19 11.82 -12.39
CA ASN A 210 -7.12 12.80 -12.20
C ASN A 210 -5.90 12.18 -11.48
N CYS A 211 -6.13 11.33 -10.48
CA CYS A 211 -5.07 10.58 -9.79
C CYS A 211 -4.30 9.68 -10.76
N GLY A 212 -5.02 8.88 -11.55
CA GLY A 212 -4.41 8.00 -12.55
C GLY A 212 -3.59 8.76 -13.60
N LEU A 213 -4.13 9.88 -14.09
CA LEU A 213 -3.44 10.75 -15.06
C LEU A 213 -2.18 11.38 -14.46
N TYR A 214 -2.21 11.81 -13.19
CA TYR A 214 -1.03 12.36 -12.52
C TYR A 214 0.11 11.33 -12.49
N TRP A 215 -0.14 10.13 -11.99
CA TRP A 215 0.92 9.12 -11.88
C TRP A 215 1.40 8.63 -13.23
N ARG A 216 0.50 8.43 -14.20
CA ARG A 216 0.84 7.97 -15.54
C ARG A 216 1.56 9.05 -16.36
N ASP A 217 0.98 10.25 -16.46
CA ASP A 217 1.42 11.26 -17.44
C ASP A 217 2.40 12.28 -16.83
N THR A 218 2.18 12.70 -15.58
CA THR A 218 3.07 13.67 -14.92
C THR A 218 4.31 12.98 -14.33
N ARG A 219 4.11 11.78 -13.74
CA ARG A 219 5.21 11.01 -13.14
C ARG A 219 5.78 9.93 -14.07
N ASN A 220 5.29 9.84 -15.30
CA ASN A 220 5.73 8.89 -16.33
C ASN A 220 5.72 7.42 -15.88
N MET A 221 4.78 7.04 -15.02
CA MET A 221 4.62 5.66 -14.61
C MET A 221 4.02 4.83 -15.75
N PRO A 222 4.58 3.66 -16.07
CA PRO A 222 3.92 2.72 -16.97
C PRO A 222 2.50 2.41 -16.47
N ARG A 223 1.55 2.40 -17.39
CA ARG A 223 0.13 2.21 -17.08
C ARG A 223 -0.13 0.94 -16.24
N GLU A 224 0.57 -0.14 -16.54
CA GLU A 224 0.47 -1.43 -15.86
C GLU A 224 1.07 -1.42 -14.43
N LYS A 225 1.76 -0.34 -14.06
CA LYS A 225 2.28 -0.12 -12.72
C LYS A 225 1.42 0.83 -11.87
N VAL A 226 0.30 1.32 -12.38
CA VAL A 226 -0.61 2.22 -11.66
C VAL A 226 -1.88 1.47 -11.31
N VAL A 227 -2.07 1.15 -10.03
CA VAL A 227 -3.27 0.51 -9.49
C VAL A 227 -4.07 1.55 -8.72
N LEU A 228 -5.30 1.84 -9.16
CA LEU A 228 -6.16 2.82 -8.50
C LEU A 228 -6.87 2.20 -7.30
N GLY A 229 -6.76 2.84 -6.14
CA GLY A 229 -7.46 2.47 -4.94
C GLY A 229 -8.92 2.93 -4.94
N VAL A 230 -9.77 2.06 -4.43
CA VAL A 230 -11.20 2.32 -4.21
C VAL A 230 -11.52 2.08 -2.75
N PRO A 231 -12.14 3.04 -2.03
CA PRO A 231 -12.47 2.87 -0.61
C PRO A 231 -13.70 1.97 -0.45
N PHE A 232 -13.66 1.05 0.53
CA PHE A 232 -14.83 0.29 0.99
C PHE A 232 -15.41 0.89 2.27
N TYR A 233 -15.37 2.23 2.38
CA TYR A 233 -15.94 3.02 3.46
C TYR A 233 -16.44 4.37 2.91
N GLY A 234 -17.32 5.04 3.64
CA GLY A 234 -17.84 6.35 3.28
C GLY A 234 -17.35 7.47 4.20
N ARG A 235 -17.32 8.68 3.67
CA ARG A 235 -17.15 9.93 4.43
C ARG A 235 -18.47 10.71 4.38
N PRO A 236 -19.12 11.01 5.50
CA PRO A 236 -20.35 11.81 5.50
C PRO A 236 -20.05 13.27 5.08
N SER A 237 -21.07 13.94 4.54
CA SER A 237 -20.98 15.33 4.05
C SER A 237 -21.02 16.40 5.15
N TRP A 238 -21.18 16.00 6.41
CA TRP A 238 -21.26 16.91 7.54
C TRP A 238 -20.28 16.51 8.63
N ALA A 239 -19.30 17.32 8.85
CA ALA A 239 -18.30 17.19 9.91
C ALA A 239 -17.31 16.03 9.76
N TRP A 240 -16.16 16.25 10.32
CA TRP A 240 -15.12 15.28 10.63
C TRP A 240 -15.72 14.14 11.51
N SER A 241 -16.30 13.19 10.85
CA SER A 241 -16.74 11.94 11.49
C SER A 241 -15.74 10.84 11.12
N PRO A 242 -15.49 9.88 12.04
CA PRO A 242 -14.72 8.70 11.71
C PRO A 242 -15.28 8.03 10.45
N ALA A 243 -14.42 7.46 9.62
CA ALA A 243 -14.85 6.72 8.44
C ALA A 243 -15.91 5.66 8.83
N VAL A 244 -17.04 5.65 8.11
CA VAL A 244 -18.09 4.64 8.32
C VAL A 244 -17.78 3.47 7.37
N TRP A 245 -17.31 2.39 7.93
CA TRP A 245 -17.02 1.17 7.17
C TRP A 245 -18.29 0.54 6.65
N ALA A 246 -18.32 0.17 5.38
CA ALA A 246 -19.37 -0.67 4.83
C ALA A 246 -19.30 -2.04 5.53
N GLY A 247 -20.41 -2.42 6.17
CA GLY A 247 -20.54 -3.64 6.97
C GLY A 247 -20.59 -4.94 6.16
#